data_8eb3da3d95e2137df4011832a17574b3
#
_entry.id   8eb3da3d95e2137df4011832a17574b3
#
_cell.length_a   1.000
_cell.length_b   1.000
_cell.length_c   1.000
_cell.angle_alpha   90.00
_cell.angle_beta   90.00
_cell.angle_gamma   90.00
#
_symmetry.space_group_name_H-M   'P 1'
#
loop_
_entity.id
_entity.type
_entity.pdbx_description
1 polymer ?
#
loop_
_entity_poly.entity_id
_entity_poly.type
_entity_poly.pdbx_seq_one_letter_code
_entity_poly.pdbx_strand_id
1 'polypeptide(L)'
;EIKDSMCEEQKRSGVLLAGLEHLDDRYLKAVGYATKSKKGNGQLPKMVLVGDIVGDDADEVARVTSEVVRIANTRSGEGFVAVSSEARKKFWLDRKRTAAISKHTNAFKINEDVVIPLPRMAEYTDGIERINIELSLRNKLALCDALLEFFAQGELPLGQSEDRISAAELLEDRVHQAQALVQQVRAQWADWLANVATLFPELQEHRLRASWKTQLKAPMAHIFSGQAFQPVLAELNKIHQRVLKGRVWVALHMHAGDGNVHTNIPVNSDDYAMLQTAHEAVARIMVLARSLDGVISGEHGIGITKLEF
;
A
#
# COMPACT_ATOMS: atom_id res chain seq x y z
N GLU A 1 -8.88 -10.21 20.15
CA GLU A 1 -8.76 -9.71 21.53
C GLU A 1 -9.79 -8.61 21.86
N ILE A 2 -9.80 -7.44 21.15
CA ILE A 2 -10.78 -6.37 21.46
C ILE A 2 -12.20 -6.90 21.36
N LYS A 3 -12.56 -7.59 20.28
CA LYS A 3 -13.89 -8.18 20.11
C LYS A 3 -14.21 -9.20 21.20
N ASP A 4 -13.28 -10.08 21.53
CA ASP A 4 -13.47 -11.12 22.54
C ASP A 4 -13.70 -10.48 23.93
N SER A 5 -12.86 -9.49 24.29
CA SER A 5 -13.04 -8.70 25.51
C SER A 5 -14.39 -8.00 25.53
N MET A 6 -14.81 -7.39 24.43
CA MET A 6 -16.10 -6.71 24.33
C MET A 6 -17.30 -7.67 24.41
N CYS A 7 -17.19 -8.89 23.89
CA CYS A 7 -18.22 -9.91 24.04
C CYS A 7 -18.40 -10.32 25.52
N GLU A 8 -17.32 -10.41 26.29
CA GLU A 8 -17.38 -10.68 27.75
C GLU A 8 -17.97 -9.48 28.49
N GLU A 9 -17.56 -8.27 28.15
CA GLU A 9 -18.08 -7.04 28.77
C GLU A 9 -19.56 -6.83 28.47
N GLN A 10 -20.04 -7.17 27.29
CA GLN A 10 -21.46 -7.12 26.96
C GLN A 10 -22.29 -8.01 27.89
N LYS A 11 -21.81 -9.23 28.17
CA LYS A 11 -22.50 -10.16 29.11
C LYS A 11 -22.47 -9.64 30.53
N ARG A 12 -21.41 -8.94 30.95
CA ARG A 12 -21.17 -8.49 32.30
C ARG A 12 -21.88 -7.17 32.65
N SER A 13 -21.79 -6.19 31.75
CA SER A 13 -22.22 -4.81 31.99
C SER A 13 -23.23 -4.27 30.99
N GLY A 14 -23.57 -5.02 29.96
CA GLY A 14 -24.41 -4.55 28.86
C GLY A 14 -23.75 -3.55 27.92
N VAL A 15 -22.46 -3.23 28.12
CA VAL A 15 -21.70 -2.33 27.22
C VAL A 15 -21.37 -3.03 25.91
N LEU A 16 -21.69 -2.37 24.79
CA LEU A 16 -21.58 -2.92 23.44
C LEU A 16 -20.45 -2.26 22.64
N LEU A 17 -19.79 -3.05 21.82
CA LEU A 17 -19.00 -2.56 20.68
C LEU A 17 -19.95 -2.39 19.49
N ALA A 18 -20.43 -1.15 19.27
CA ALA A 18 -21.44 -0.85 18.23
C ALA A 18 -20.86 -0.83 16.81
N GLY A 19 -19.56 -0.75 16.67
CA GLY A 19 -18.86 -0.83 15.40
C GLY A 19 -17.36 -0.85 15.63
N LEU A 20 -16.63 -1.54 14.77
CA LEU A 20 -15.17 -1.58 14.76
C LEU A 20 -14.69 -1.59 13.31
N GLU A 21 -14.09 -0.49 12.89
CA GLU A 21 -13.55 -0.28 11.55
C GLU A 21 -12.03 -0.35 11.56
N HIS A 22 -11.45 -0.91 10.51
CA HIS A 22 -10.01 -0.96 10.29
C HIS A 22 -9.63 -0.23 9.00
N LEU A 23 -8.54 0.51 9.03
CA LEU A 23 -7.93 1.19 7.90
C LEU A 23 -6.45 0.83 7.86
N ASP A 24 -5.93 0.29 6.76
CA ASP A 24 -4.51 -0.01 6.59
C ASP A 24 -3.67 1.24 6.26
N ASP A 25 -2.35 1.12 6.27
CA ASP A 25 -1.43 2.24 6.02
C ASP A 25 -1.55 2.80 4.60
N ARG A 26 -1.89 1.98 3.61
CA ARG A 26 -2.11 2.41 2.22
C ARG A 26 -3.39 3.22 2.10
N TYR A 27 -4.45 2.76 2.75
CA TYR A 27 -5.69 3.52 2.85
C TYR A 27 -5.47 4.86 3.55
N LEU A 28 -4.79 4.86 4.71
CA LEU A 28 -4.48 6.08 5.47
C LEU A 28 -3.70 7.08 4.63
N LYS A 29 -2.72 6.62 3.88
CA LYS A 29 -1.92 7.45 2.97
C LYS A 29 -2.77 8.02 1.84
N ALA A 30 -3.63 7.21 1.24
CA ALA A 30 -4.47 7.61 0.12
C ALA A 30 -5.52 8.66 0.50
N VAL A 31 -6.10 8.57 1.70
CA VAL A 31 -7.09 9.54 2.20
C VAL A 31 -6.46 10.79 2.84
N GLY A 32 -5.13 10.84 2.95
CA GLY A 32 -4.43 11.95 3.59
C GLY A 32 -4.69 12.01 5.10
N TYR A 33 -4.68 10.85 5.77
CA TYR A 33 -4.91 10.76 7.20
C TYR A 33 -3.88 11.58 7.99
N ALA A 34 -4.37 12.43 8.90
CA ALA A 34 -3.52 13.15 9.83
C ALA A 34 -3.38 12.34 11.13
N THR A 35 -2.16 11.85 11.40
CA THR A 35 -1.91 11.10 12.65
C THR A 35 -2.23 11.92 13.88
N LYS A 36 -2.87 11.28 14.85
CA LYS A 36 -3.17 11.85 16.16
C LYS A 36 -2.05 11.58 17.16
N SER A 37 -1.14 10.65 16.82
CA SER A 37 0.01 10.30 17.65
C SER A 37 1.07 11.41 17.64
N LYS A 38 1.54 11.77 18.83
CA LYS A 38 2.69 12.67 19.02
C LYS A 38 4.02 11.91 19.08
N LYS A 39 3.97 10.59 19.28
CA LYS A 39 5.17 9.74 19.45
C LYS A 39 5.82 9.36 18.12
N GLY A 40 5.08 9.37 17.03
CA GLY A 40 5.52 8.83 15.73
C GLY A 40 6.24 9.81 14.80
N ASN A 41 6.71 10.98 15.25
CA ASN A 41 7.39 11.99 14.41
C ASN A 41 6.68 12.24 13.05
N GLY A 42 5.34 12.20 13.03
CA GLY A 42 4.55 12.40 11.83
C GLY A 42 4.45 11.17 10.91
N GLN A 43 5.02 10.04 11.28
CA GLN A 43 4.84 8.79 10.52
C GLN A 43 3.42 8.26 10.68
N LEU A 44 2.87 7.72 9.59
CA LEU A 44 1.58 7.03 9.63
C LEU A 44 1.70 5.71 10.38
N PRO A 45 0.69 5.35 11.19
CA PRO A 45 0.64 4.02 11.80
C PRO A 45 0.44 2.95 10.72
N LYS A 46 0.76 1.70 11.03
CA LYS A 46 0.51 0.55 10.14
C LYS A 46 -0.98 0.31 9.91
N MET A 47 -1.79 0.61 10.92
CA MET A 47 -3.25 0.57 10.85
C MET A 47 -3.88 1.52 11.84
N VAL A 48 -5.14 1.84 11.61
CA VAL A 48 -6.02 2.53 12.56
C VAL A 48 -7.26 1.69 12.77
N LEU A 49 -7.65 1.48 14.04
CA LEU A 49 -8.95 0.98 14.41
C LEU A 49 -9.81 2.15 14.91
N VAL A 50 -11.03 2.24 14.41
CA VAL A 50 -12.03 3.22 14.87
C VAL A 50 -13.25 2.44 15.31
N GLY A 51 -13.69 2.66 16.56
CA GLY A 51 -14.85 1.96 17.09
C GLY A 51 -15.71 2.84 17.97
N ASP A 52 -16.95 2.45 18.12
CA ASP A 52 -17.90 3.04 19.06
C ASP A 52 -18.23 2.05 20.16
N ILE A 53 -18.10 2.48 21.40
CA ILE A 53 -18.48 1.74 22.61
C ILE A 53 -19.68 2.46 23.21
N VAL A 54 -20.77 1.73 23.41
CA VAL A 54 -22.04 2.29 23.88
C VAL A 54 -22.61 1.47 25.03
N GLY A 55 -23.36 2.11 25.93
CA GLY A 55 -24.03 1.49 27.04
C GLY A 55 -24.87 2.51 27.78
N ASP A 56 -25.73 2.04 28.70
CA ASP A 56 -26.64 2.89 29.45
C ASP A 56 -25.97 3.51 30.70
N ASP A 57 -24.89 2.90 31.19
CA ASP A 57 -24.12 3.38 32.33
C ASP A 57 -22.80 4.02 31.86
N ALA A 58 -22.64 5.32 32.10
CA ALA A 58 -21.48 6.10 31.66
C ALA A 58 -20.17 5.65 32.33
N ASP A 59 -20.22 5.21 33.60
CA ASP A 59 -19.02 4.76 34.31
C ASP A 59 -18.57 3.39 33.79
N GLU A 60 -19.49 2.50 33.46
CA GLU A 60 -19.19 1.22 32.83
C GLU A 60 -18.65 1.40 31.42
N VAL A 61 -19.22 2.31 30.62
CA VAL A 61 -18.69 2.66 29.31
C VAL A 61 -17.26 3.21 29.42
N ALA A 62 -16.99 4.09 30.36
CA ALA A 62 -15.64 4.65 30.58
C ALA A 62 -14.63 3.56 30.99
N ARG A 63 -15.05 2.65 31.90
CA ARG A 63 -14.23 1.52 32.34
C ARG A 63 -13.88 0.59 31.17
N VAL A 64 -14.89 0.16 30.40
CA VAL A 64 -14.70 -0.74 29.25
C VAL A 64 -13.86 -0.07 28.14
N THR A 65 -14.08 1.22 27.89
CA THR A 65 -13.26 1.99 26.94
C THR A 65 -11.79 2.02 27.38
N SER A 66 -11.53 2.18 28.68
CA SER A 66 -10.18 2.15 29.24
C SER A 66 -9.53 0.78 29.06
N GLU A 67 -10.28 -0.30 29.18
CA GLU A 67 -9.79 -1.66 28.92
C GLU A 67 -9.42 -1.87 27.45
N VAL A 68 -10.22 -1.39 26.52
CA VAL A 68 -9.90 -1.44 25.07
C VAL A 68 -8.60 -0.67 24.77
N VAL A 69 -8.42 0.52 25.36
CA VAL A 69 -7.18 1.30 25.24
C VAL A 69 -5.99 0.53 25.86
N ARG A 70 -6.19 -0.14 26.99
CA ARG A 70 -5.16 -0.98 27.60
C ARG A 70 -4.73 -2.12 26.68
N ILE A 71 -5.68 -2.83 26.08
CA ILE A 71 -5.40 -3.89 25.08
C ILE A 71 -4.59 -3.32 23.92
N ALA A 72 -4.99 -2.19 23.33
CA ALA A 72 -4.26 -1.56 22.23
C ALA A 72 -2.82 -1.21 22.64
N ASN A 73 -2.63 -0.65 23.83
CA ASN A 73 -1.31 -0.26 24.34
C ASN A 73 -0.38 -1.48 24.57
N THR A 74 -0.92 -2.64 24.98
CA THR A 74 -0.12 -3.87 25.14
C THR A 74 0.34 -4.46 23.81
N ARG A 75 -0.25 -4.01 22.68
CA ARG A 75 0.08 -4.41 21.32
C ARG A 75 0.83 -3.32 20.56
N SER A 76 1.58 -2.47 21.24
CA SER A 76 2.33 -1.34 20.67
C SER A 76 1.44 -0.32 19.94
N GLY A 77 0.15 -0.30 20.25
CA GLY A 77 -0.80 0.70 19.78
C GLY A 77 -0.80 1.95 20.67
N GLU A 78 -1.56 2.96 20.26
CA GLU A 78 -1.85 4.14 21.04
C GLU A 78 -3.36 4.43 20.94
N GLY A 79 -4.06 4.40 22.08
CA GLY A 79 -5.51 4.61 22.13
C GLY A 79 -5.86 6.07 22.37
N PHE A 80 -6.88 6.56 21.65
CA PHE A 80 -7.44 7.90 21.80
C PHE A 80 -8.95 7.79 22.00
N VAL A 81 -9.48 8.44 23.05
CA VAL A 81 -10.90 8.42 23.38
C VAL A 81 -11.54 9.74 22.97
N ALA A 82 -12.61 9.66 22.19
CA ALA A 82 -13.45 10.80 21.83
C ALA A 82 -14.70 10.82 22.67
N VAL A 83 -14.76 11.69 23.70
CA VAL A 83 -15.89 11.81 24.60
C VAL A 83 -16.97 12.72 24.02
N SER A 84 -16.61 13.81 23.32
CA SER A 84 -17.58 14.73 22.72
C SER A 84 -18.04 14.29 21.33
N SER A 85 -19.25 14.71 20.95
CA SER A 85 -19.81 14.43 19.63
C SER A 85 -18.98 15.04 18.48
N GLU A 86 -18.33 16.20 18.70
CA GLU A 86 -17.44 16.84 17.75
C GLU A 86 -16.15 16.04 17.56
N ALA A 87 -15.55 15.55 18.64
CA ALA A 87 -14.35 14.70 18.58
C ALA A 87 -14.67 13.37 17.88
N ARG A 88 -15.81 12.75 18.20
CA ARG A 88 -16.31 11.54 17.54
C ARG A 88 -16.49 11.74 16.03
N LYS A 89 -17.15 12.84 15.60
CA LYS A 89 -17.30 13.17 14.17
C LYS A 89 -15.96 13.28 13.45
N LYS A 90 -14.94 13.85 14.09
CA LYS A 90 -13.59 13.94 13.50
C LYS A 90 -12.94 12.57 13.32
N PHE A 91 -13.12 11.62 14.24
CA PHE A 91 -12.58 10.26 14.09
C PHE A 91 -13.26 9.51 12.93
N TRP A 92 -14.57 9.66 12.78
CA TRP A 92 -15.32 9.03 11.70
C TRP A 92 -15.15 9.71 10.34
N LEU A 93 -14.67 10.95 10.29
CA LEU A 93 -14.48 11.67 9.03
C LEU A 93 -13.48 10.97 8.11
N ASP A 94 -12.40 10.45 8.66
CA ASP A 94 -11.36 9.78 7.87
C ASP A 94 -11.90 8.49 7.23
N ARG A 95 -12.79 7.77 7.93
CA ARG A 95 -13.49 6.58 7.42
C ARG A 95 -14.43 6.93 6.26
N LYS A 96 -15.04 8.10 6.27
CA LYS A 96 -15.97 8.56 5.21
C LYS A 96 -15.27 8.97 3.91
N ARG A 97 -13.95 9.18 3.92
CA ARG A 97 -13.17 9.65 2.76
C ARG A 97 -12.81 8.56 1.77
N THR A 98 -13.57 7.48 1.67
CA THR A 98 -13.28 6.34 0.77
C THR A 98 -13.10 6.73 -0.69
N ALA A 99 -13.83 7.75 -1.17
CA ALA A 99 -13.68 8.28 -2.52
C ALA A 99 -12.33 8.96 -2.78
N ALA A 100 -11.57 9.32 -1.73
CA ALA A 100 -10.27 9.96 -1.89
C ALA A 100 -9.22 9.04 -2.51
N ILE A 101 -9.39 7.72 -2.43
CA ILE A 101 -8.49 6.73 -3.06
C ILE A 101 -8.49 6.90 -4.58
N SER A 102 -9.64 7.15 -5.20
CA SER A 102 -9.75 7.34 -6.65
C SER A 102 -9.09 8.63 -7.17
N LYS A 103 -8.67 9.55 -6.30
CA LYS A 103 -7.92 10.74 -6.70
C LYS A 103 -6.51 10.42 -7.21
N HIS A 104 -6.00 9.23 -6.95
CA HIS A 104 -4.68 8.79 -7.41
C HIS A 104 -4.69 8.25 -8.85
N THR A 105 -5.88 8.12 -9.43
CA THR A 105 -6.11 7.64 -10.80
C THR A 105 -7.14 8.51 -11.49
N ASN A 106 -7.25 8.39 -12.81
CA ASN A 106 -8.22 9.17 -13.61
C ASN A 106 -9.63 8.55 -13.65
N ALA A 107 -9.84 7.38 -13.04
CA ALA A 107 -11.03 6.62 -13.33
C ALA A 107 -11.84 6.20 -12.10
N PHE A 108 -11.50 5.07 -11.58
CA PHE A 108 -12.28 4.43 -10.55
C PHE A 108 -11.41 3.51 -9.70
N LYS A 109 -11.98 3.02 -8.64
CA LYS A 109 -11.41 1.94 -7.85
C LYS A 109 -12.22 0.67 -8.07
N ILE A 110 -11.55 -0.43 -8.27
CA ILE A 110 -12.15 -1.74 -8.08
C ILE A 110 -12.30 -1.92 -6.57
N ASN A 111 -13.51 -2.21 -6.13
CA ASN A 111 -13.83 -2.38 -4.72
C ASN A 111 -14.56 -3.71 -4.54
N GLU A 112 -13.79 -4.74 -4.23
CA GLU A 112 -14.31 -6.06 -3.94
C GLU A 112 -14.34 -6.30 -2.44
N ASP A 113 -15.34 -7.04 -1.99
CA ASP A 113 -15.49 -7.44 -0.59
C ASP A 113 -15.40 -8.95 -0.43
N VAL A 114 -14.83 -9.36 0.69
CA VAL A 114 -14.79 -10.75 1.15
C VAL A 114 -15.08 -10.78 2.64
N VAL A 115 -15.54 -11.92 3.16
CA VAL A 115 -15.63 -12.11 4.60
C VAL A 115 -14.62 -13.18 5.02
N ILE A 116 -13.79 -12.84 5.98
CA ILE A 116 -12.73 -13.71 6.50
C ILE A 116 -13.05 -14.03 7.96
N PRO A 117 -12.98 -15.30 8.39
CA PRO A 117 -13.08 -15.66 9.79
C PRO A 117 -12.07 -14.86 10.62
N LEU A 118 -12.52 -14.22 11.71
CA LEU A 118 -11.67 -13.32 12.48
C LEU A 118 -10.36 -13.95 12.97
N PRO A 119 -10.30 -15.24 13.38
CA PRO A 119 -9.04 -15.89 13.74
C PRO A 119 -8.02 -15.98 12.59
N ARG A 120 -8.50 -15.94 11.33
CA ARG A 120 -7.66 -16.02 10.12
C ARG A 120 -7.33 -14.66 9.51
N MET A 121 -7.76 -13.56 10.15
CA MET A 121 -7.60 -12.19 9.62
C MET A 121 -6.12 -11.79 9.45
N ALA A 122 -5.25 -12.21 10.37
CA ALA A 122 -3.81 -11.95 10.26
C ALA A 122 -3.21 -12.61 9.01
N GLU A 123 -3.55 -13.88 8.76
CA GLU A 123 -3.10 -14.60 7.57
C GLU A 123 -3.61 -13.95 6.28
N TYR A 124 -4.84 -13.45 6.29
CA TYR A 124 -5.39 -12.72 5.15
C TYR A 124 -4.62 -11.41 4.89
N THR A 125 -4.37 -10.60 5.91
CA THR A 125 -3.62 -9.35 5.75
C THR A 125 -2.19 -9.57 5.28
N ASP A 126 -1.52 -10.63 5.76
CA ASP A 126 -0.20 -11.04 5.28
C ASP A 126 -0.25 -11.49 3.80
N GLY A 127 -1.28 -12.21 3.40
CA GLY A 127 -1.50 -12.60 2.02
C GLY A 127 -1.69 -11.39 1.10
N ILE A 128 -2.46 -10.39 1.52
CA ILE A 128 -2.62 -9.12 0.78
C ILE A 128 -1.31 -8.34 0.72
N GLU A 129 -0.55 -8.29 1.81
CA GLU A 129 0.76 -7.62 1.82
C GLU A 129 1.74 -8.31 0.86
N ARG A 130 1.73 -9.65 0.79
CA ARG A 130 2.51 -10.40 -0.20
C ARG A 130 2.12 -10.02 -1.63
N ILE A 131 0.83 -9.95 -1.95
CA ILE A 131 0.34 -9.48 -3.26
C ILE A 131 0.88 -8.09 -3.55
N ASN A 132 0.80 -7.16 -2.60
CA ASN A 132 1.29 -5.79 -2.75
C ASN A 132 2.81 -5.71 -2.99
N ILE A 133 3.58 -6.52 -2.28
CA ILE A 133 5.05 -6.61 -2.45
C ILE A 133 5.38 -7.09 -3.86
N GLU A 134 4.74 -8.16 -4.33
CA GLU A 134 4.95 -8.70 -5.67
C GLU A 134 4.56 -7.70 -6.76
N LEU A 135 3.39 -7.05 -6.64
CA LEU A 135 2.96 -6.00 -7.57
C LEU A 135 3.96 -4.83 -7.61
N SER A 136 4.48 -4.45 -6.44
CA SER A 136 5.49 -3.39 -6.33
C SER A 136 6.81 -3.79 -7.00
N LEU A 137 7.28 -5.03 -6.82
CA LEU A 137 8.50 -5.53 -7.45
C LEU A 137 8.33 -5.64 -8.97
N ARG A 138 7.20 -6.16 -9.47
CA ARG A 138 6.90 -6.22 -10.91
C ARG A 138 6.92 -4.83 -11.55
N ASN A 139 6.31 -3.83 -10.91
CA ASN A 139 6.35 -2.45 -11.40
C ASN A 139 7.78 -1.89 -11.43
N LYS A 140 8.62 -2.25 -10.48
CA LYS A 140 10.04 -1.86 -10.45
C LYS A 140 10.89 -2.58 -11.50
N LEU A 141 10.58 -3.83 -11.82
CA LEU A 141 11.21 -4.53 -12.94
C LEU A 141 10.84 -3.88 -14.27
N ALA A 142 9.57 -3.51 -14.45
CA ALA A 142 9.14 -2.73 -15.62
C ALA A 142 9.86 -1.38 -15.72
N LEU A 143 10.17 -0.74 -14.61
CA LEU A 143 11.01 0.46 -14.60
C LEU A 143 12.43 0.15 -15.12
N CYS A 144 13.06 -0.93 -14.66
CA CYS A 144 14.37 -1.32 -15.13
C CYS A 144 14.36 -1.60 -16.65
N ASP A 145 13.33 -2.30 -17.14
CA ASP A 145 13.18 -2.60 -18.56
C ASP A 145 13.02 -1.32 -19.39
N ALA A 146 12.21 -0.36 -18.95
CA ALA A 146 12.04 0.93 -19.62
C ALA A 146 13.31 1.79 -19.59
N LEU A 147 14.13 1.71 -18.55
CA LEU A 147 15.43 2.39 -18.50
C LEU A 147 16.44 1.74 -19.43
N LEU A 148 16.49 0.41 -19.50
CA LEU A 148 17.37 -0.30 -20.45
C LEU A 148 16.99 -0.01 -21.90
N GLU A 149 15.69 0.02 -22.20
CA GLU A 149 15.18 0.41 -23.51
C GLU A 149 15.61 1.85 -23.87
N PHE A 150 15.48 2.79 -22.95
CA PHE A 150 15.92 4.17 -23.15
C PHE A 150 17.41 4.26 -23.47
N PHE A 151 18.26 3.54 -22.73
CA PHE A 151 19.71 3.51 -23.02
C PHE A 151 20.09 2.77 -24.31
N ALA A 152 19.22 1.90 -24.82
CA ALA A 152 19.45 1.18 -26.09
C ALA A 152 19.11 2.00 -27.35
N GLN A 153 18.39 3.13 -27.20
CA GLN A 153 17.96 3.95 -28.33
C GLN A 153 19.09 4.71 -29.03
N GLY A 154 20.29 4.74 -28.45
CA GLY A 154 21.52 5.27 -29.09
C GLY A 154 21.68 6.79 -29.04
N GLU A 155 20.60 7.57 -29.09
CA GLU A 155 20.64 9.04 -29.02
C GLU A 155 20.05 9.51 -27.69
N LEU A 156 20.91 9.91 -26.76
CA LEU A 156 20.46 10.49 -25.48
C LEU A 156 20.40 12.02 -25.56
N PRO A 157 19.41 12.64 -24.87
CA PRO A 157 19.30 14.08 -24.86
C PRO A 157 20.47 14.70 -24.07
N LEU A 158 21.29 15.50 -24.73
CA LEU A 158 22.40 16.23 -24.12
C LEU A 158 22.08 17.72 -24.06
N GLY A 159 22.52 18.38 -22.98
CA GLY A 159 22.52 19.83 -22.88
C GLY A 159 23.68 20.47 -23.65
N GLN A 160 23.69 21.79 -23.71
CA GLN A 160 24.83 22.52 -24.27
C GLN A 160 26.09 22.30 -23.40
N SER A 161 27.20 21.95 -24.07
CA SER A 161 28.51 21.85 -23.43
C SER A 161 29.43 22.85 -24.13
N GLU A 162 30.28 23.51 -23.36
CA GLU A 162 31.32 24.40 -23.89
C GLU A 162 32.38 23.60 -24.63
N ASP A 163 32.56 22.31 -24.29
CA ASP A 163 33.52 21.37 -24.93
C ASP A 163 32.78 20.35 -25.81
N ARG A 164 32.67 20.63 -27.09
CA ARG A 164 31.91 19.80 -28.05
C ARG A 164 32.50 18.40 -28.32
N ILE A 165 33.77 18.15 -28.04
CA ILE A 165 34.46 16.90 -28.42
C ILE A 165 34.40 15.83 -27.33
N SER A 166 34.31 16.18 -26.07
CA SER A 166 34.40 15.20 -24.97
C SER A 166 33.08 14.55 -24.60
N ALA A 167 31.92 15.14 -24.97
CA ALA A 167 30.62 14.63 -24.51
C ALA A 167 30.21 13.30 -25.14
N ALA A 168 30.52 13.07 -26.42
CA ALA A 168 30.16 11.84 -27.11
C ALA A 168 31.02 10.64 -26.68
N GLU A 169 32.33 10.82 -26.52
CA GLU A 169 33.23 9.77 -26.02
C GLU A 169 32.95 9.42 -24.57
N LEU A 170 32.70 10.43 -23.72
CA LEU A 170 32.29 10.21 -22.31
C LEU A 170 30.89 9.61 -22.16
N LEU A 171 30.02 9.80 -23.16
CA LEU A 171 28.65 9.29 -23.13
C LEU A 171 28.61 7.77 -23.22
N GLU A 172 29.40 7.15 -24.13
CA GLU A 172 29.38 5.71 -24.34
C GLU A 172 29.77 4.94 -23.09
N ASP A 173 30.83 5.33 -22.41
CA ASP A 173 31.24 4.71 -21.13
C ASP A 173 30.19 4.89 -20.04
N ARG A 174 29.58 6.08 -19.92
CA ARG A 174 28.53 6.35 -18.95
C ARG A 174 27.25 5.55 -19.21
N VAL A 175 26.88 5.36 -20.49
CA VAL A 175 25.75 4.51 -20.88
C VAL A 175 26.00 3.06 -20.48
N HIS A 176 27.19 2.53 -20.75
CA HIS A 176 27.56 1.18 -20.32
C HIS A 176 27.51 1.01 -18.78
N GLN A 177 28.04 1.98 -18.04
CA GLN A 177 27.96 1.97 -16.57
C GLN A 177 26.51 2.01 -16.08
N ALA A 178 25.67 2.85 -16.69
CA ALA A 178 24.25 2.96 -16.35
C ALA A 178 23.48 1.68 -16.67
N GLN A 179 23.72 1.08 -17.85
CA GLN A 179 23.12 -0.21 -18.22
C GLN A 179 23.53 -1.34 -17.25
N ALA A 180 24.82 -1.43 -16.91
CA ALA A 180 25.33 -2.40 -15.96
C ALA A 180 24.67 -2.24 -14.58
N LEU A 181 24.54 -1.00 -14.09
CA LEU A 181 23.84 -0.70 -12.83
C LEU A 181 22.38 -1.14 -12.87
N VAL A 182 21.64 -0.81 -13.94
CA VAL A 182 20.22 -1.19 -14.06
C VAL A 182 20.09 -2.71 -14.13
N GLN A 183 20.95 -3.40 -14.88
CA GLN A 183 20.95 -4.86 -14.98
C GLN A 183 21.21 -5.52 -13.62
N GLN A 184 22.18 -5.01 -12.86
CA GLN A 184 22.47 -5.50 -11.51
C GLN A 184 21.28 -5.32 -10.58
N VAL A 185 20.68 -4.13 -10.54
CA VAL A 185 19.51 -3.84 -9.69
C VAL A 185 18.31 -4.66 -10.14
N ARG A 186 18.09 -4.81 -11.45
CA ARG A 186 17.03 -5.65 -12.01
C ARG A 186 17.18 -7.10 -11.58
N ALA A 187 18.38 -7.67 -11.67
CA ALA A 187 18.65 -9.04 -11.25
C ALA A 187 18.36 -9.23 -9.75
N GLN A 188 18.78 -8.29 -8.91
CA GLN A 188 18.48 -8.32 -7.48
C GLN A 188 16.97 -8.28 -7.19
N TRP A 189 16.23 -7.38 -7.84
CA TRP A 189 14.78 -7.28 -7.61
C TRP A 189 14.01 -8.46 -8.20
N ALA A 190 14.50 -9.06 -9.29
CA ALA A 190 13.96 -10.29 -9.85
C ALA A 190 14.17 -11.49 -8.91
N ASP A 191 15.35 -11.59 -8.30
CA ASP A 191 15.61 -12.59 -7.27
C ASP A 191 14.68 -12.43 -6.06
N TRP A 192 14.48 -11.21 -5.58
CA TRP A 192 13.53 -10.95 -4.49
C TRP A 192 12.09 -11.33 -4.86
N LEU A 193 11.67 -11.05 -6.10
CA LEU A 193 10.35 -11.46 -6.60
C LEU A 193 10.20 -12.98 -6.65
N ALA A 194 11.23 -13.68 -7.14
CA ALA A 194 11.22 -15.15 -7.20
C ALA A 194 11.20 -15.81 -5.80
N ASN A 195 11.79 -15.13 -4.81
CA ASN A 195 11.95 -15.64 -3.45
C ASN A 195 11.04 -14.93 -2.42
N VAL A 196 9.95 -14.26 -2.86
CA VAL A 196 9.05 -13.51 -1.96
C VAL A 196 8.57 -14.36 -0.79
N ALA A 197 8.29 -15.63 -0.99
CA ALA A 197 7.80 -16.52 0.08
C ALA A 197 8.79 -16.63 1.25
N THR A 198 10.08 -16.73 0.95
CA THR A 198 11.15 -16.85 1.95
C THR A 198 11.57 -15.51 2.52
N LEU A 199 11.55 -14.45 1.66
CA LEU A 199 11.98 -13.11 2.03
C LEU A 199 10.83 -12.23 2.58
N PHE A 200 9.64 -12.79 2.73
CA PHE A 200 8.46 -12.02 3.12
C PHE A 200 8.65 -11.20 4.41
N PRO A 201 9.19 -11.74 5.51
CA PRO A 201 9.40 -10.95 6.72
C PRO A 201 10.35 -9.75 6.51
N GLU A 202 11.42 -9.95 5.73
CA GLU A 202 12.40 -8.91 5.43
C GLU A 202 11.81 -7.79 4.57
N LEU A 203 10.99 -8.17 3.57
CA LEU A 203 10.31 -7.25 2.66
C LEU A 203 9.17 -6.49 3.36
N GLN A 204 8.39 -7.19 4.20
CA GLN A 204 7.28 -6.62 4.97
C GLN A 204 7.76 -5.58 5.99
N GLU A 205 8.86 -5.88 6.69
CA GLU A 205 9.47 -4.97 7.66
C GLU A 205 10.37 -3.90 7.02
N HIS A 206 10.48 -3.91 5.69
CA HIS A 206 11.32 -2.99 4.93
C HIS A 206 12.83 -3.07 5.24
N ARG A 207 13.32 -4.19 5.79
CA ARG A 207 14.75 -4.48 5.90
C ARG A 207 15.36 -4.68 4.51
N LEU A 208 14.62 -5.39 3.63
CA LEU A 208 14.86 -5.38 2.19
C LEU A 208 13.90 -4.40 1.52
N ARG A 209 14.42 -3.40 0.82
CA ARG A 209 13.60 -2.37 0.18
C ARG A 209 14.09 -2.04 -1.21
N ALA A 210 13.34 -2.43 -2.24
CA ALA A 210 13.57 -1.98 -3.60
C ALA A 210 13.28 -0.47 -3.73
N SER A 211 14.29 0.34 -4.02
CA SER A 211 14.19 1.79 -3.97
C SER A 211 14.78 2.44 -5.23
N TRP A 212 13.91 3.08 -6.02
CA TRP A 212 14.35 3.97 -7.11
C TRP A 212 15.35 5.03 -6.61
N LYS A 213 15.04 5.68 -5.48
CA LYS A 213 15.82 6.81 -4.98
C LYS A 213 17.26 6.44 -4.66
N THR A 214 17.46 5.31 -3.97
CA THR A 214 18.79 4.94 -3.44
C THR A 214 19.55 4.01 -4.36
N GLN A 215 18.88 3.09 -5.07
CA GLN A 215 19.54 2.07 -5.87
C GLN A 215 19.72 2.46 -7.35
N LEU A 216 18.93 3.40 -7.86
CA LEU A 216 19.01 3.86 -9.25
C LEU A 216 19.26 5.36 -9.36
N LYS A 217 18.35 6.21 -8.82
CA LYS A 217 18.42 7.66 -9.04
C LYS A 217 19.72 8.28 -8.53
N ALA A 218 20.14 7.97 -7.31
CA ALA A 218 21.35 8.56 -6.73
C ALA A 218 22.63 8.10 -7.47
N PRO A 219 22.85 6.79 -7.76
CA PRO A 219 23.97 6.35 -8.58
C PRO A 219 23.93 6.91 -10.01
N MET A 220 22.75 7.01 -10.65
CA MET A 220 22.62 7.62 -11.99
C MET A 220 23.03 9.09 -11.98
N ALA A 221 22.66 9.84 -10.94
CA ALA A 221 23.08 11.24 -10.80
C ALA A 221 24.61 11.37 -10.66
N HIS A 222 25.28 10.35 -10.14
CA HIS A 222 26.74 10.30 -10.07
C HIS A 222 27.35 9.95 -11.45
N ILE A 223 26.82 8.93 -12.13
CA ILE A 223 27.27 8.53 -13.47
C ILE A 223 27.11 9.69 -14.46
N PHE A 224 25.95 10.32 -14.50
CA PHE A 224 25.62 11.46 -15.36
C PHE A 224 25.84 12.81 -14.65
N SER A 225 26.95 12.95 -13.95
CA SER A 225 27.34 14.24 -13.33
C SER A 225 27.75 15.26 -14.39
N GLY A 226 27.37 16.52 -14.18
CA GLY A 226 27.68 17.64 -15.07
C GLY A 226 26.44 18.21 -15.78
N GLN A 227 26.58 19.46 -16.24
CA GLN A 227 25.47 20.25 -16.82
C GLN A 227 24.94 19.62 -18.12
N ALA A 228 25.83 19.09 -18.96
CA ALA A 228 25.47 18.47 -20.22
C ALA A 228 24.56 17.23 -20.10
N PHE A 229 24.56 16.55 -18.95
CA PHE A 229 23.81 15.35 -18.71
C PHE A 229 22.49 15.58 -17.95
N GLN A 230 22.17 16.82 -17.56
CA GLN A 230 20.92 17.13 -16.86
C GLN A 230 19.66 16.71 -17.65
N PRO A 231 19.60 16.85 -18.99
CA PRO A 231 18.46 16.33 -19.76
C PRO A 231 18.30 14.81 -19.67
N VAL A 232 19.38 14.03 -19.59
CA VAL A 232 19.34 12.59 -19.38
C VAL A 232 18.67 12.28 -18.03
N LEU A 233 19.14 12.91 -16.96
CA LEU A 233 18.56 12.72 -15.61
C LEU A 233 17.08 13.14 -15.54
N ALA A 234 16.72 14.20 -16.27
CA ALA A 234 15.31 14.62 -16.37
C ALA A 234 14.47 13.54 -17.05
N GLU A 235 14.97 12.92 -18.13
CA GLU A 235 14.26 11.86 -18.85
C GLU A 235 14.12 10.59 -18.00
N LEU A 236 15.17 10.18 -17.28
CA LEU A 236 15.09 9.06 -16.33
C LEU A 236 13.99 9.29 -15.27
N ASN A 237 13.86 10.52 -14.76
CA ASN A 237 12.79 10.86 -13.84
C ASN A 237 11.40 10.79 -14.49
N LYS A 238 11.24 11.21 -15.75
CA LYS A 238 9.98 11.09 -16.49
C LYS A 238 9.60 9.62 -16.70
N ILE A 239 10.56 8.78 -17.09
CA ILE A 239 10.36 7.33 -17.24
C ILE A 239 9.87 6.75 -15.90
N HIS A 240 10.55 7.06 -14.81
CA HIS A 240 10.12 6.62 -13.47
C HIS A 240 8.69 7.08 -13.14
N GLN A 241 8.34 8.34 -13.38
CA GLN A 241 7.00 8.86 -13.12
C GLN A 241 5.93 8.17 -13.98
N ARG A 242 6.23 7.93 -15.27
CA ARG A 242 5.34 7.20 -16.18
C ARG A 242 5.06 5.79 -15.68
N VAL A 243 6.10 5.02 -15.36
CA VAL A 243 5.95 3.64 -14.87
C VAL A 243 5.25 3.60 -13.51
N LEU A 244 5.54 4.56 -12.63
CA LEU A 244 4.90 4.65 -11.31
C LEU A 244 3.39 4.90 -11.41
N LYS A 245 2.91 5.65 -12.42
CA LYS A 245 1.48 5.89 -12.64
C LYS A 245 0.70 4.61 -12.95
N GLY A 246 1.30 3.65 -13.64
CA GLY A 246 0.69 2.34 -13.93
C GLY A 246 0.79 1.32 -12.79
N ARG A 247 1.26 1.72 -11.60
CA ARG A 247 1.41 0.81 -10.47
C ARG A 247 0.07 0.41 -9.87
N VAL A 248 -0.21 -0.89 -9.85
CA VAL A 248 -1.35 -1.47 -9.12
C VAL A 248 -0.96 -1.72 -7.66
N TRP A 249 -1.89 -1.46 -6.75
CA TRP A 249 -1.75 -1.72 -5.32
C TRP A 249 -3.13 -1.89 -4.68
N VAL A 250 -3.18 -2.61 -3.57
CA VAL A 250 -4.39 -2.93 -2.83
C VAL A 250 -4.35 -2.20 -1.48
N ALA A 251 -5.37 -1.43 -1.18
CA ALA A 251 -5.62 -0.85 0.13
C ALA A 251 -6.82 -1.51 0.79
N LEU A 252 -6.74 -1.73 2.09
CA LEU A 252 -7.79 -2.37 2.86
C LEU A 252 -8.51 -1.39 3.77
N HIS A 253 -9.83 -1.50 3.78
CA HIS A 253 -10.64 -1.10 4.92
C HIS A 253 -11.60 -2.24 5.23
N MET A 254 -12.00 -2.37 6.48
CA MET A 254 -12.83 -3.51 6.86
C MET A 254 -13.73 -3.17 8.04
N HIS A 255 -14.89 -3.82 8.06
CA HIS A 255 -15.72 -3.96 9.24
C HIS A 255 -15.07 -5.04 10.13
N ALA A 256 -14.09 -4.61 10.93
CA ALA A 256 -13.22 -5.52 11.67
C ALA A 256 -13.95 -6.32 12.75
N GLY A 257 -15.16 -5.88 13.15
CA GLY A 257 -16.04 -6.62 14.03
C GLY A 257 -16.64 -7.87 13.41
N ASP A 258 -16.84 -7.88 12.07
CA ASP A 258 -17.58 -8.92 11.34
C ASP A 258 -16.68 -9.73 10.40
N GLY A 259 -15.46 -9.27 10.18
CA GLY A 259 -14.55 -9.92 9.24
C GLY A 259 -14.80 -9.55 7.77
N ASN A 260 -15.68 -8.59 7.49
CA ASN A 260 -15.92 -8.11 6.14
C ASN A 260 -14.82 -7.13 5.70
N VAL A 261 -14.09 -7.51 4.68
CA VAL A 261 -12.92 -6.77 4.17
C VAL A 261 -13.20 -6.24 2.78
N HIS A 262 -13.05 -4.94 2.62
CA HIS A 262 -13.10 -4.26 1.34
C HIS A 262 -11.70 -4.04 0.78
N THR A 263 -11.43 -4.55 -0.40
CA THR A 263 -10.20 -4.33 -1.14
C THR A 263 -10.39 -3.20 -2.13
N ASN A 264 -9.53 -2.19 -2.06
CA ASN A 264 -9.61 -1.02 -2.92
C ASN A 264 -8.38 -1.00 -3.84
N ILE A 265 -8.59 -1.15 -5.13
CA ILE A 265 -7.56 -1.15 -6.16
C ILE A 265 -7.83 0.03 -7.09
N PRO A 266 -7.10 1.16 -6.95
CA PRO A 266 -7.25 2.29 -7.87
C PRO A 266 -6.63 1.94 -9.22
N VAL A 267 -7.37 2.25 -10.30
CA VAL A 267 -6.97 1.94 -11.67
C VAL A 267 -7.24 3.12 -12.61
N ASN A 268 -6.46 3.22 -13.68
CA ASN A 268 -6.71 4.14 -14.77
C ASN A 268 -7.55 3.44 -15.84
N SER A 269 -8.66 4.06 -16.28
CA SER A 269 -9.58 3.46 -17.25
C SER A 269 -9.01 3.35 -18.66
N ASP A 270 -8.00 4.13 -18.96
CA ASP A 270 -7.28 4.19 -20.23
C ASP A 270 -6.00 3.33 -20.26
N ASP A 271 -5.69 2.65 -19.17
CA ASP A 271 -4.53 1.76 -19.04
C ASP A 271 -4.99 0.30 -18.96
N TYR A 272 -5.08 -0.36 -20.13
CA TYR A 272 -5.53 -1.74 -20.21
C TYR A 272 -4.61 -2.71 -19.47
N ALA A 273 -3.29 -2.50 -19.52
CA ALA A 273 -2.34 -3.35 -18.80
C ALA A 273 -2.52 -3.26 -17.28
N MET A 274 -2.78 -2.05 -16.78
CA MET A 274 -3.11 -1.83 -15.37
C MET A 274 -4.42 -2.52 -14.97
N LEU A 275 -5.46 -2.46 -15.82
CA LEU A 275 -6.72 -3.15 -15.61
C LEU A 275 -6.54 -4.68 -15.54
N GLN A 276 -5.77 -5.26 -16.46
CA GLN A 276 -5.45 -6.69 -16.45
C GLN A 276 -4.74 -7.10 -15.15
N THR A 277 -3.72 -6.36 -14.76
CA THR A 277 -3.00 -6.60 -13.50
C THR A 277 -3.91 -6.50 -12.28
N ALA A 278 -4.85 -5.55 -12.29
CA ALA A 278 -5.83 -5.41 -11.21
C ALA A 278 -6.80 -6.59 -11.15
N HIS A 279 -7.29 -7.09 -12.28
CA HIS A 279 -8.13 -8.30 -12.33
C HIS A 279 -7.38 -9.55 -11.85
N GLU A 280 -6.10 -9.72 -12.22
CA GLU A 280 -5.27 -10.80 -11.67
C GLU A 280 -5.12 -10.69 -10.14
N ALA A 281 -4.96 -9.47 -9.63
CA ALA A 281 -4.92 -9.25 -8.18
C ALA A 281 -6.25 -9.62 -7.51
N VAL A 282 -7.40 -9.26 -8.10
CA VAL A 282 -8.73 -9.66 -7.61
C VAL A 282 -8.86 -11.19 -7.57
N ALA A 283 -8.50 -11.88 -8.65
CA ALA A 283 -8.55 -13.34 -8.70
C ALA A 283 -7.72 -13.97 -7.55
N ARG A 284 -6.52 -13.46 -7.30
CA ARG A 284 -5.67 -13.92 -6.19
C ARG A 284 -6.28 -13.65 -4.82
N ILE A 285 -6.95 -12.50 -4.65
CA ILE A 285 -7.66 -12.14 -3.42
C ILE A 285 -8.80 -13.13 -3.15
N MET A 286 -9.58 -13.48 -4.19
CA MET A 286 -10.67 -14.47 -4.06
C MET A 286 -10.16 -15.86 -3.69
N VAL A 287 -9.07 -16.32 -4.33
CA VAL A 287 -8.41 -17.58 -3.98
C VAL A 287 -7.89 -17.57 -2.54
N LEU A 288 -7.25 -16.47 -2.13
CA LEU A 288 -6.77 -16.30 -0.75
C LEU A 288 -7.93 -16.37 0.26
N ALA A 289 -9.02 -15.64 0.01
CA ALA A 289 -10.18 -15.66 0.89
C ALA A 289 -10.73 -17.08 1.07
N ARG A 290 -10.92 -17.82 -0.02
CA ARG A 290 -11.40 -19.21 0.02
C ARG A 290 -10.43 -20.16 0.74
N SER A 291 -9.12 -19.97 0.58
CA SER A 291 -8.11 -20.80 1.26
C SER A 291 -8.09 -20.60 2.78
N LEU A 292 -8.72 -19.53 3.26
CA LEU A 292 -8.85 -19.19 4.67
C LEU A 292 -10.26 -19.44 5.23
N ASP A 293 -11.05 -20.30 4.57
CA ASP A 293 -12.44 -20.58 4.91
C ASP A 293 -13.35 -19.35 4.87
N GLY A 294 -12.95 -18.32 4.12
CA GLY A 294 -13.72 -17.12 3.86
C GLY A 294 -14.69 -17.25 2.71
N VAL A 295 -15.54 -16.26 2.56
CA VAL A 295 -16.48 -16.16 1.42
C VAL A 295 -16.15 -14.96 0.55
N ILE A 296 -16.47 -15.08 -0.75
CA ILE A 296 -16.07 -14.11 -1.78
C ILE A 296 -16.99 -12.89 -1.88
N SER A 297 -18.01 -12.79 -1.04
CA SER A 297 -18.84 -11.60 -0.92
C SER A 297 -19.44 -11.49 0.47
N GLY A 298 -19.39 -10.29 1.06
CA GLY A 298 -20.10 -9.95 2.29
C GLY A 298 -21.34 -9.10 2.00
N GLU A 299 -21.17 -7.92 1.43
CA GLU A 299 -22.21 -6.93 1.23
C GLU A 299 -22.53 -6.67 -0.25
N HIS A 300 -21.54 -6.78 -1.16
CA HIS A 300 -21.68 -6.37 -2.55
C HIS A 300 -22.44 -7.37 -3.43
N GLY A 301 -22.59 -8.62 -2.98
CA GLY A 301 -23.14 -9.69 -3.78
C GLY A 301 -22.15 -10.25 -4.81
N ILE A 302 -22.54 -11.32 -5.48
CA ILE A 302 -21.72 -12.00 -6.49
C ILE A 302 -21.72 -11.21 -7.81
N GLY A 303 -22.90 -10.71 -8.23
CA GLY A 303 -23.03 -10.04 -9.51
C GLY A 303 -22.55 -10.93 -10.67
N ILE A 304 -22.09 -10.26 -11.73
CA ILE A 304 -21.48 -10.95 -12.89
C ILE A 304 -19.95 -11.03 -12.76
N THR A 305 -19.34 -10.23 -11.91
CA THR A 305 -17.88 -10.10 -11.78
C THR A 305 -17.24 -11.21 -10.95
N LYS A 306 -18.01 -11.90 -10.11
CA LYS A 306 -17.54 -12.97 -9.23
C LYS A 306 -18.03 -14.37 -9.62
N LEU A 307 -18.69 -14.51 -10.80
CA LEU A 307 -19.24 -15.80 -11.23
C LEU A 307 -18.17 -16.87 -11.49
N GLU A 308 -16.95 -16.47 -11.79
CA GLU A 308 -15.82 -17.37 -12.07
C GLU A 308 -15.13 -17.88 -10.79
N PHE A 309 -15.41 -17.31 -9.63
CA PHE A 309 -14.82 -17.67 -8.33
C PHE A 309 -15.78 -18.49 -7.46
#